data_56c8d9bd44f209866620a848f78485fb
#
_entry.id   56c8d9bd44f209866620a848f78485fb
#
_cell.length_a   1.000
_cell.length_b   1.000
_cell.length_c   1.000
_cell.angle_alpha   90.00
_cell.angle_beta   90.00
_cell.angle_gamma   90.00
#
_symmetry.space_group_name_H-M   'P 1'
#
loop_
_entity.id
_entity.type
_entity.pdbx_description
1 polymer ?
#
loop_
_entity_poly.entity_id
_entity_poly.type
_entity_poly.pdbx_seq_one_letter_code
_entity_poly.pdbx_strand_id
1 'polypeptide(L)'
;GMRRRARIEEKLEKLSVGNSLNAIQYAHVVALVLDSDQMLEKQDLAIARHVIEEGRAFVIVVNKWDLVTDGAAALRVLRDRMEISLPQGTGTPIVTLSAATGRGLDRLMPAVLKAYEHWNFRVSTAGLNDWLTESMERHQPPLAANKRPIRLRYATQAKARPPTVVLFGNRPEDLPTSYLRYLENS
;
A
#
# COMPACT_ATOMS: atom_id res chain seq x y z
N GLY A 1 -33.42 28.04 -4.96
CA GLY A 1 -31.96 28.32 -4.83
C GLY A 1 -31.16 27.14 -4.28
N MET A 2 -31.57 26.49 -3.19
CA MET A 2 -30.81 25.41 -2.51
C MET A 2 -30.64 24.14 -3.34
N ARG A 3 -31.66 23.65 -4.03
CA ARG A 3 -31.57 22.46 -4.90
C ARG A 3 -30.59 22.62 -6.07
N ARG A 4 -30.43 23.85 -6.58
CA ARG A 4 -29.52 24.15 -7.69
C ARG A 4 -28.05 24.19 -7.22
N ARG A 5 -27.79 24.70 -5.99
CA ARG A 5 -26.46 24.68 -5.36
C ARG A 5 -26.00 23.26 -5.04
N ALA A 6 -26.84 22.47 -4.37
CA ALA A 6 -26.52 21.07 -4.05
C ALA A 6 -26.19 20.24 -5.31
N ARG A 7 -26.93 20.47 -6.42
CA ARG A 7 -26.67 19.75 -7.70
C ARG A 7 -25.40 20.20 -8.39
N ILE A 8 -24.98 21.46 -8.20
CA ILE A 8 -23.71 21.99 -8.72
C ILE A 8 -22.54 21.44 -7.88
N GLU A 9 -22.67 21.43 -6.56
CA GLU A 9 -21.67 20.85 -5.65
C GLU A 9 -21.48 19.36 -5.92
N GLU A 10 -22.55 18.57 -6.03
CA GLU A 10 -22.51 17.14 -6.38
C GLU A 10 -21.85 16.89 -7.75
N LYS A 11 -22.11 17.77 -8.74
CA LYS A 11 -21.49 17.65 -10.07
C LYS A 11 -20.01 18.03 -10.07
N LEU A 12 -19.62 19.04 -9.28
CA LEU A 12 -18.23 19.44 -9.09
C LEU A 12 -17.45 18.37 -8.32
N GLU A 13 -18.06 17.76 -7.31
CA GLU A 13 -17.50 16.68 -6.53
C GLU A 13 -17.25 15.42 -7.40
N LYS A 14 -18.24 15.03 -8.22
CA LYS A 14 -18.10 13.95 -9.19
C LYS A 14 -17.02 14.21 -10.25
N LEU A 15 -16.90 15.43 -10.74
CA LEU A 15 -15.85 15.84 -11.68
C LEU A 15 -14.46 15.86 -11.01
N SER A 16 -14.38 16.29 -9.75
CA SER A 16 -13.15 16.28 -8.97
C SER A 16 -12.67 14.86 -8.69
N VAL A 17 -13.57 13.95 -8.31
CA VAL A 17 -13.27 12.54 -8.12
C VAL A 17 -12.81 11.89 -9.43
N GLY A 18 -13.50 12.13 -10.55
CA GLY A 18 -13.11 11.61 -11.85
C GLY A 18 -11.72 12.08 -12.30
N ASN A 19 -11.39 13.35 -12.09
CA ASN A 19 -10.07 13.90 -12.38
C ASN A 19 -8.98 13.30 -11.46
N SER A 20 -9.30 13.08 -10.19
CA SER A 20 -8.38 12.46 -9.24
C SER A 20 -8.09 11.01 -9.60
N LEU A 21 -9.10 10.24 -10.00
CA LEU A 21 -8.93 8.84 -10.45
C LEU A 21 -8.07 8.77 -11.72
N ASN A 22 -8.28 9.65 -12.69
CA ASN A 22 -7.43 9.74 -13.87
C ASN A 22 -5.99 10.12 -13.52
N ALA A 23 -5.78 11.03 -12.57
CA ALA A 23 -4.44 11.42 -12.13
C ALA A 23 -3.69 10.25 -11.49
N ILE A 24 -4.37 9.37 -10.76
CA ILE A 24 -3.79 8.16 -10.16
C ILE A 24 -3.20 7.24 -11.24
N GLN A 25 -3.88 7.06 -12.38
CA GLN A 25 -3.43 6.18 -13.45
C GLN A 25 -2.08 6.60 -14.05
N TYR A 26 -1.74 7.88 -14.02
CA TYR A 26 -0.50 8.40 -14.60
C TYR A 26 0.56 8.74 -13.54
N ALA A 27 0.20 8.71 -12.26
CA ALA A 27 1.14 8.99 -11.16
C ALA A 27 2.11 7.83 -10.96
N HIS A 28 3.35 8.15 -10.60
CA HIS A 28 4.30 7.15 -10.09
C HIS A 28 4.10 6.95 -8.59
N VAL A 29 3.91 8.03 -7.86
CA VAL A 29 3.64 8.02 -6.42
C VAL A 29 2.39 8.84 -6.14
N VAL A 30 1.51 8.32 -5.32
CA VAL A 30 0.32 9.00 -4.83
C VAL A 30 0.50 9.30 -3.34
N ALA A 31 0.40 10.57 -2.97
CA ALA A 31 0.34 10.99 -1.58
C ALA A 31 -1.13 11.24 -1.20
N LEU A 32 -1.72 10.37 -0.39
CA LEU A 32 -3.05 10.56 0.16
C LEU A 32 -2.96 11.42 1.40
N VAL A 33 -3.51 12.63 1.32
CA VAL A 33 -3.50 13.59 2.42
C VAL A 33 -4.79 13.44 3.22
N LEU A 34 -4.65 13.16 4.51
CA LEU A 34 -5.72 12.97 5.48
C LEU A 34 -5.67 14.09 6.52
N ASP A 35 -6.81 14.54 6.99
CA ASP A 35 -6.88 15.38 8.18
C ASP A 35 -6.75 14.51 9.44
N SER A 36 -6.05 15.02 10.46
CA SER A 36 -5.73 14.25 11.67
C SER A 36 -6.96 13.88 12.52
N ASP A 37 -8.08 14.60 12.34
CA ASP A 37 -9.36 14.36 13.03
C ASP A 37 -10.28 13.36 12.29
N GLN A 38 -10.02 13.11 10.99
CA GLN A 38 -10.86 12.28 10.12
C GLN A 38 -10.02 11.30 9.30
N MET A 39 -9.16 10.54 9.95
CA MET A 39 -8.24 9.63 9.27
C MET A 39 -8.93 8.37 8.72
N LEU A 40 -8.71 8.08 7.43
CA LEU A 40 -9.20 6.89 6.73
C LEU A 40 -10.72 6.69 6.78
N GLU A 41 -11.45 7.71 6.40
CA GLU A 41 -12.89 7.58 6.16
C GLU A 41 -13.19 6.69 4.93
N LYS A 42 -14.47 6.42 4.68
CA LYS A 42 -14.90 5.54 3.57
C LYS A 42 -14.36 5.98 2.21
N GLN A 43 -14.31 7.29 1.98
CA GLN A 43 -13.80 7.86 0.73
C GLN A 43 -12.29 7.69 0.61
N ASP A 44 -11.55 7.95 1.68
CA ASP A 44 -10.09 7.77 1.72
C ASP A 44 -9.70 6.31 1.46
N LEU A 45 -10.43 5.37 2.08
CA LEU A 45 -10.24 3.94 1.86
C LEU A 45 -10.54 3.53 0.41
N ALA A 46 -11.56 4.13 -0.22
CA ALA A 46 -11.87 3.87 -1.63
C ALA A 46 -10.74 4.36 -2.55
N ILE A 47 -10.22 5.56 -2.30
CA ILE A 47 -9.07 6.12 -3.04
C ILE A 47 -7.82 5.27 -2.82
N ALA A 48 -7.51 4.92 -1.56
CA ALA A 48 -6.35 4.10 -1.23
C ALA A 48 -6.39 2.72 -1.92
N ARG A 49 -7.55 2.05 -1.93
CA ARG A 49 -7.74 0.79 -2.66
C ARG A 49 -7.48 0.96 -4.15
N HIS A 50 -8.03 2.01 -4.75
CA HIS A 50 -7.82 2.28 -6.16
C HIS A 50 -6.34 2.53 -6.50
N VAL A 51 -5.60 3.26 -5.65
CA VAL A 51 -4.15 3.46 -5.81
C VAL A 51 -3.39 2.13 -5.80
N ILE A 52 -3.76 1.24 -4.86
CA ILE A 52 -3.16 -0.10 -4.74
C ILE A 52 -3.51 -0.96 -5.96
N GLU A 53 -4.76 -0.96 -6.40
CA GLU A 53 -5.24 -1.70 -7.59
C GLU A 53 -4.55 -1.25 -8.87
N GLU A 54 -4.33 0.06 -9.03
CA GLU A 54 -3.54 0.63 -10.13
C GLU A 54 -2.02 0.35 -9.99
N GLY A 55 -1.61 -0.27 -8.89
CA GLY A 55 -0.22 -0.63 -8.64
C GLY A 55 0.72 0.57 -8.54
N ARG A 56 0.28 1.68 -7.97
CA ARG A 56 1.09 2.89 -7.79
C ARG A 56 1.81 2.88 -6.46
N ALA A 57 2.96 3.56 -6.39
CA ALA A 57 3.59 3.83 -5.11
C ALA A 57 2.67 4.72 -4.26
N PHE A 58 2.63 4.47 -2.95
CA PHE A 58 1.66 5.07 -2.06
C PHE A 58 2.30 5.60 -0.78
N VAL A 59 1.92 6.81 -0.38
CA VAL A 59 2.33 7.44 0.88
C VAL A 59 1.09 8.03 1.55
N ILE A 60 0.89 7.78 2.83
CA ILE A 60 -0.15 8.43 3.63
C ILE A 60 0.46 9.64 4.32
N VAL A 61 -0.20 10.78 4.18
CA VAL A 61 0.19 12.05 4.78
C VAL A 61 -0.90 12.49 5.74
N VAL A 62 -0.60 12.54 7.03
CA VAL A 62 -1.54 13.05 8.04
C VAL A 62 -1.23 14.51 8.30
N ASN A 63 -2.10 15.38 7.81
CA ASN A 63 -2.01 16.84 7.98
C ASN A 63 -2.69 17.30 9.27
N LYS A 64 -2.51 18.57 9.62
CA LYS A 64 -3.00 19.20 10.86
C LYS A 64 -2.46 18.54 12.13
N TRP A 65 -1.23 18.01 12.04
CA TRP A 65 -0.62 17.27 13.15
C TRP A 65 -0.32 18.14 14.37
N ASP A 66 -0.33 19.44 14.21
CA ASP A 66 -0.26 20.45 15.28
C ASP A 66 -1.47 20.43 16.23
N LEU A 67 -2.61 19.91 15.78
CA LEU A 67 -3.85 19.77 16.57
C LEU A 67 -3.92 18.46 17.35
N VAL A 68 -3.00 17.53 17.11
CA VAL A 68 -2.98 16.20 17.74
C VAL A 68 -2.31 16.28 19.11
N THR A 69 -3.03 15.92 20.18
CA THR A 69 -2.52 15.91 21.54
C THR A 69 -1.74 14.65 21.90
N ASP A 70 -2.22 13.47 21.47
CA ASP A 70 -1.54 12.18 21.62
C ASP A 70 -1.23 11.56 20.24
N GLY A 71 -0.06 11.91 19.71
CA GLY A 71 0.38 11.43 18.40
C GLY A 71 0.66 9.93 18.37
N ALA A 72 1.08 9.32 19.49
CA ALA A 72 1.34 7.89 19.55
C ALA A 72 0.05 7.08 19.45
N ALA A 73 -0.99 7.48 20.19
CA ALA A 73 -2.30 6.86 20.11
C ALA A 73 -2.93 7.04 18.74
N ALA A 74 -2.89 8.25 18.17
CA ALA A 74 -3.44 8.55 16.85
C ALA A 74 -2.79 7.68 15.74
N LEU A 75 -1.46 7.54 15.73
CA LEU A 75 -0.75 6.70 14.77
C LEU A 75 -1.05 5.21 14.95
N ARG A 76 -1.26 4.75 16.16
CA ARG A 76 -1.65 3.37 16.44
C ARG A 76 -3.02 3.08 15.83
N VAL A 77 -4.01 3.91 16.12
CA VAL A 77 -5.37 3.79 15.55
C VAL A 77 -5.34 3.81 14.03
N LEU A 78 -4.53 4.68 13.42
CA LEU A 78 -4.38 4.72 11.97
C LEU A 78 -3.80 3.41 11.42
N ARG A 79 -2.74 2.88 12.02
CA ARG A 79 -2.11 1.61 11.60
C ARG A 79 -3.06 0.42 11.73
N ASP A 80 -3.77 0.32 12.86
CA ASP A 80 -4.76 -0.72 13.10
C ASP A 80 -5.88 -0.69 12.03
N ARG A 81 -6.36 0.52 11.70
CA ARG A 81 -7.32 0.71 10.61
C ARG A 81 -6.77 0.31 9.25
N MET A 82 -5.53 0.66 8.96
CA MET A 82 -4.87 0.26 7.70
C MET A 82 -4.74 -1.25 7.60
N GLU A 83 -4.30 -1.91 8.65
CA GLU A 83 -4.11 -3.37 8.68
C GLU A 83 -5.42 -4.11 8.41
N ILE A 84 -6.52 -3.65 9.00
CA ILE A 84 -7.85 -4.24 8.82
C ILE A 84 -8.43 -3.92 7.44
N SER A 85 -8.35 -2.66 7.00
CA SER A 85 -9.10 -2.14 5.83
C SER A 85 -8.31 -2.16 4.53
N LEU A 86 -6.97 -2.17 4.62
CA LEU A 86 -6.02 -2.13 3.51
C LEU A 86 -4.86 -3.12 3.72
N PRO A 87 -5.13 -4.42 3.85
CA PRO A 87 -4.08 -5.40 4.13
C PRO A 87 -2.98 -5.44 3.06
N GLN A 88 -3.31 -5.08 1.81
CA GLN A 88 -2.35 -4.96 0.71
C GLN A 88 -1.48 -3.69 0.78
N GLY A 89 -1.86 -2.73 1.64
CA GLY A 89 -1.12 -1.50 1.90
C GLY A 89 -0.19 -1.59 3.11
N THR A 90 0.06 -2.79 3.63
CA THR A 90 1.00 -3.00 4.74
C THR A 90 2.39 -2.49 4.34
N GLY A 91 3.03 -1.74 5.25
CA GLY A 91 4.32 -1.11 4.96
C GLY A 91 4.26 0.24 4.23
N THR A 92 3.08 0.73 3.87
CA THR A 92 2.92 2.09 3.32
C THR A 92 3.49 3.14 4.28
N PRO A 93 4.40 4.03 3.83
CA PRO A 93 4.94 5.09 4.67
C PRO A 93 3.84 6.04 5.15
N ILE A 94 3.89 6.39 6.43
CA ILE A 94 3.02 7.41 7.02
C ILE A 94 3.88 8.61 7.42
N VAL A 95 3.54 9.78 6.90
CA VAL A 95 4.18 11.06 7.21
C VAL A 95 3.19 11.94 7.97
N THR A 96 3.60 12.44 9.12
CA THR A 96 2.82 13.40 9.89
C THR A 96 3.39 14.79 9.72
N LEU A 97 2.55 15.76 9.37
CA LEU A 97 2.97 17.14 9.14
C LEU A 97 1.84 18.13 9.48
N SER A 98 2.20 19.39 9.55
CA SER A 98 1.25 20.49 9.58
C SER A 98 1.61 21.47 8.45
N ALA A 99 0.73 21.56 7.48
CA ALA A 99 0.90 22.53 6.38
C ALA A 99 0.79 23.99 6.89
N ALA A 100 0.04 24.21 7.98
CA ALA A 100 -0.12 25.55 8.55
C ALA A 100 1.16 26.05 9.24
N THR A 101 1.89 25.16 9.95
CA THR A 101 3.08 25.55 10.72
C THR A 101 4.39 25.20 10.01
N GLY A 102 4.35 24.41 8.94
CA GLY A 102 5.53 23.90 8.23
C GLY A 102 6.19 22.70 8.92
N ARG A 103 5.74 22.29 10.10
CA ARG A 103 6.33 21.19 10.88
C ARG A 103 6.18 19.87 10.14
N GLY A 104 7.28 19.15 9.95
CA GLY A 104 7.32 17.80 9.34
C GLY A 104 7.25 17.80 7.80
N LEU A 105 7.18 18.94 7.12
CA LEU A 105 7.21 19.03 5.65
C LEU A 105 8.52 18.48 5.06
N ASP A 106 9.60 18.61 5.77
CA ASP A 106 10.93 18.07 5.43
C ASP A 106 10.95 16.55 5.27
N ARG A 107 10.01 15.85 5.89
CA ARG A 107 9.89 14.37 5.84
C ARG A 107 9.11 13.88 4.63
N LEU A 108 8.32 14.73 3.98
CA LEU A 108 7.43 14.34 2.89
C LEU A 108 8.22 13.84 1.68
N MET A 109 9.14 14.64 1.16
CA MET A 109 9.88 14.25 -0.05
C MET A 109 10.78 13.03 0.15
N PRO A 110 11.51 12.87 1.26
CA PRO A 110 12.22 11.61 1.54
C PRO A 110 11.30 10.39 1.55
N ALA A 111 10.10 10.49 2.12
CA ALA A 111 9.12 9.38 2.13
C ALA A 111 8.61 9.06 0.72
N VAL A 112 8.32 10.08 -0.09
CA VAL A 112 7.89 9.93 -1.49
C VAL A 112 9.00 9.27 -2.32
N LEU A 113 10.24 9.71 -2.19
CA LEU A 113 11.37 9.13 -2.92
C LEU A 113 11.61 7.68 -2.51
N LYS A 114 11.57 7.38 -1.21
CA LYS A 114 11.69 6.02 -0.70
C LYS A 114 10.56 5.10 -1.21
N ALA A 115 9.32 5.59 -1.23
CA ALA A 115 8.19 4.85 -1.80
C ALA A 115 8.40 4.58 -3.29
N TYR A 116 8.92 5.56 -4.04
CA TYR A 116 9.24 5.40 -5.45
C TYR A 116 10.37 4.37 -5.68
N GLU A 117 11.42 4.41 -4.88
CA GLU A 117 12.53 3.45 -4.94
C GLU A 117 12.03 2.01 -4.70
N HIS A 118 11.22 1.79 -3.67
CA HIS A 118 10.62 0.48 -3.39
C HIS A 118 9.70 0.03 -4.53
N TRP A 119 8.89 0.93 -5.09
CA TRP A 119 8.00 0.63 -6.19
C TRP A 119 8.73 0.27 -7.49
N ASN A 120 9.94 0.81 -7.67
CA ASN A 120 10.79 0.59 -8.84
C ASN A 120 11.89 -0.44 -8.60
N PHE A 121 11.86 -1.12 -7.46
CA PHE A 121 12.91 -2.03 -7.04
C PHE A 121 12.97 -3.26 -7.94
N ARG A 122 14.19 -3.62 -8.37
CA ARG A 122 14.46 -4.85 -9.11
C ARG A 122 15.43 -5.72 -8.35
N VAL A 123 15.03 -6.98 -8.18
CA VAL A 123 15.90 -8.03 -7.64
C VAL A 123 16.45 -8.86 -8.81
N SER A 124 17.72 -9.26 -8.74
CA SER A 124 18.26 -10.22 -9.67
C SER A 124 17.58 -11.59 -9.49
N THR A 125 17.48 -12.37 -10.57
CA THR A 125 16.88 -13.71 -10.50
C THR A 125 17.65 -14.59 -9.50
N ALA A 126 18.97 -14.48 -9.44
CA ALA A 126 19.79 -15.22 -8.47
C ALA A 126 19.42 -14.82 -7.03
N GLY A 127 19.46 -13.53 -6.69
CA GLY A 127 19.11 -13.05 -5.34
C GLY A 127 17.70 -13.42 -4.93
N LEU A 128 16.73 -13.43 -5.88
CA LEU A 128 15.37 -13.84 -5.58
C LEU A 128 15.25 -15.34 -5.28
N ASN A 129 16.07 -16.17 -5.93
CA ASN A 129 16.08 -17.62 -5.68
C ASN A 129 16.86 -17.98 -4.41
N ASP A 130 17.91 -17.24 -4.08
CA ASP A 130 18.62 -17.36 -2.80
C ASP A 130 17.66 -17.02 -1.64
N TRP A 131 16.95 -15.89 -1.74
CA TRP A 131 15.90 -15.51 -0.79
C TRP A 131 14.80 -16.58 -0.67
N LEU A 132 14.33 -17.14 -1.79
CA LEU A 132 13.28 -18.18 -1.76
C LEU A 132 13.78 -19.43 -1.03
N THR A 133 15.02 -19.84 -1.30
CA THR A 133 15.66 -21.00 -0.64
C THR A 133 15.77 -20.79 0.86
N GLU A 134 16.32 -19.65 1.29
CA GLU A 134 16.41 -19.29 2.71
C GLU A 134 15.04 -19.23 3.40
N SER A 135 14.05 -18.66 2.72
CA SER A 135 12.68 -18.56 3.26
C SER A 135 12.04 -19.93 3.44
N MET A 136 12.26 -20.87 2.50
CA MET A 136 11.78 -22.24 2.63
C MET A 136 12.54 -23.05 3.70
N GLU A 137 13.82 -22.77 3.91
CA GLU A 137 14.61 -23.38 4.98
C GLU A 137 14.13 -22.94 6.36
N ARG A 138 13.79 -21.66 6.53
CA ARG A 138 13.24 -21.12 7.78
C ARG A 138 11.82 -21.60 8.05
N HIS A 139 11.01 -21.69 7.02
CA HIS A 139 9.61 -22.11 7.11
C HIS A 139 9.18 -22.83 5.84
N GLN A 140 9.05 -24.15 5.93
CA GLN A 140 8.67 -24.97 4.78
C GLN A 140 7.21 -24.71 4.35
N PRO A 141 6.91 -24.77 3.04
CA PRO A 141 5.54 -24.71 2.57
C PRO A 141 4.67 -25.78 3.25
N PRO A 142 3.46 -25.46 3.67
CA PRO A 142 2.55 -26.42 4.24
C PRO A 142 2.13 -27.48 3.21
N LEU A 143 1.58 -28.57 3.68
CA LEU A 143 0.97 -29.56 2.79
C LEU A 143 -0.30 -29.00 2.16
N ALA A 144 -0.54 -29.31 0.90
CA ALA A 144 -1.80 -29.04 0.23
C ALA A 144 -2.97 -29.76 0.95
N ALA A 145 -4.21 -29.35 0.68
CA ALA A 145 -5.42 -29.93 1.29
C ALA A 145 -5.51 -31.46 1.14
N ASN A 146 -4.93 -32.02 0.08
CA ASN A 146 -4.84 -33.46 -0.17
C ASN A 146 -3.61 -34.13 0.46
N LYS A 147 -2.97 -33.49 1.45
CA LYS A 147 -1.77 -33.92 2.16
C LYS A 147 -0.52 -34.13 1.28
N ARG A 148 -0.51 -33.62 0.06
CA ARG A 148 0.66 -33.69 -0.81
C ARG A 148 1.58 -32.48 -0.58
N PRO A 149 2.92 -32.64 -0.66
CA PRO A 149 3.85 -31.54 -0.45
C PRO A 149 3.77 -30.54 -1.59
N ILE A 150 3.73 -29.25 -1.23
CA ILE A 150 3.89 -28.13 -2.15
C ILE A 150 5.41 -27.87 -2.24
N ARG A 151 5.95 -27.84 -3.46
CA ARG A 151 7.36 -27.59 -3.70
C ARG A 151 7.53 -26.39 -4.61
N LEU A 152 8.02 -25.30 -4.08
CA LEU A 152 8.48 -24.17 -4.86
C LEU A 152 9.87 -24.50 -5.43
N ARG A 153 10.11 -24.15 -6.68
CA ARG A 153 11.36 -24.47 -7.39
C ARG A 153 12.19 -23.24 -7.67
N TYR A 154 11.54 -22.18 -8.14
CA TYR A 154 12.20 -20.91 -8.37
C TYR A 154 11.20 -19.77 -8.39
N ALA A 155 11.72 -18.55 -8.29
CA ALA A 155 10.99 -17.31 -8.35
C ALA A 155 11.59 -16.39 -9.41
N THR A 156 10.76 -15.56 -10.04
CA THR A 156 11.22 -14.51 -10.94
C THR A 156 10.40 -13.25 -10.75
N GLN A 157 11.03 -12.10 -10.93
CA GLN A 157 10.32 -10.82 -10.93
C GLN A 157 9.76 -10.55 -12.32
N ALA A 158 8.46 -10.77 -12.51
CA ALA A 158 7.77 -10.60 -13.78
C ALA A 158 7.59 -9.12 -14.16
N LYS A 159 7.37 -8.26 -13.15
CA LYS A 159 7.22 -6.80 -13.34
C LYS A 159 8.06 -6.06 -12.31
N ALA A 160 8.61 -4.91 -12.73
CA ALA A 160 9.30 -3.99 -11.83
C ALA A 160 8.33 -3.00 -11.14
N ARG A 161 7.19 -2.67 -11.77
CA ARG A 161 6.28 -1.58 -11.37
C ARG A 161 4.82 -2.02 -11.43
N PRO A 162 4.17 -2.33 -10.32
CA PRO A 162 4.79 -2.61 -9.01
C PRO A 162 5.67 -3.86 -9.06
N PRO A 163 6.61 -4.05 -8.10
CA PRO A 163 7.39 -5.27 -8.02
C PRO A 163 6.46 -6.49 -7.88
N THR A 164 6.46 -7.34 -8.90
CA THR A 164 5.59 -8.51 -8.95
C THR A 164 6.45 -9.74 -9.12
N VAL A 165 6.39 -10.64 -8.15
CA VAL A 165 7.13 -11.91 -8.15
C VAL A 165 6.19 -13.03 -8.54
N VAL A 166 6.66 -13.89 -9.43
CA VAL A 166 5.98 -15.13 -9.81
C VAL A 166 6.76 -16.31 -9.23
N LEU A 167 6.06 -17.15 -8.49
CA LEU A 167 6.59 -18.37 -7.91
C LEU A 167 6.28 -19.55 -8.82
N PHE A 168 7.26 -20.38 -9.08
CA PHE A 168 7.13 -21.59 -9.89
C PHE A 168 7.39 -22.83 -9.03
N GLY A 169 6.57 -23.85 -9.24
CA GLY A 169 6.68 -25.09 -8.50
C GLY A 169 5.64 -26.11 -8.93
N ASN A 170 5.48 -27.15 -8.12
CA ASN A 170 4.33 -28.01 -8.23
C ASN A 170 3.23 -27.46 -7.32
N ARG A 171 2.05 -27.19 -7.86
CA ARG A 171 0.87 -26.70 -7.11
C ARG A 171 1.08 -25.38 -6.36
N PRO A 172 1.68 -24.36 -6.95
CA PRO A 172 1.80 -23.06 -6.29
C PRO A 172 0.42 -22.45 -5.97
N GLU A 173 -0.62 -22.83 -6.70
CA GLU A 173 -2.01 -22.44 -6.49
C GLU A 173 -2.62 -22.96 -5.16
N ASP A 174 -2.06 -24.03 -4.62
CA ASP A 174 -2.50 -24.62 -3.34
C ASP A 174 -1.84 -23.93 -2.12
N LEU A 175 -0.96 -22.92 -2.34
CA LEU A 175 -0.34 -22.18 -1.25
C LEU A 175 -1.40 -21.37 -0.48
N PRO A 176 -1.49 -21.53 0.84
CA PRO A 176 -2.43 -20.74 1.63
C PRO A 176 -1.97 -19.27 1.69
N THR A 177 -2.94 -18.36 1.77
CA THR A 177 -2.68 -16.92 1.87
C THR A 177 -1.74 -16.55 3.03
N SER A 178 -1.79 -17.30 4.13
CA SER A 178 -0.88 -17.10 5.26
C SER A 178 0.59 -17.35 4.90
N TYR A 179 0.85 -18.33 4.04
CA TYR A 179 2.21 -18.60 3.57
C TYR A 179 2.68 -17.57 2.56
N LEU A 180 1.81 -17.11 1.67
CA LEU A 180 2.12 -15.99 0.76
C LEU A 180 2.48 -14.73 1.55
N ARG A 181 1.72 -14.39 2.59
CA ARG A 181 2.05 -13.26 3.49
C ARG A 181 3.38 -13.47 4.22
N TYR A 182 3.71 -14.70 4.61
CA TYR A 182 5.02 -14.98 5.18
C TYR A 182 6.14 -14.66 4.17
N LEU A 183 6.01 -15.11 2.93
CA LEU A 183 6.97 -14.81 1.88
C LEU A 183 7.07 -13.31 1.57
N GLU A 184 5.95 -12.60 1.54
CA GLU A 184 5.93 -11.14 1.33
C GLU A 184 6.64 -10.35 2.44
N ASN A 185 6.73 -10.90 3.66
CA ASN A 185 7.33 -10.25 4.82
C ASN A 185 8.71 -10.80 5.19
N SER A 186 9.24 -11.78 4.45
CA SER A 186 10.56 -12.36 4.66
C SER A 186 11.62 -11.67 3.79
#